data_28da4429cb50b1b263a7bcbeef6de7ff
#
_entry.id   28da4429cb50b1b263a7bcbeef6de7ff
#
_cell.length_a   1.000
_cell.length_b   1.000
_cell.length_c   1.000
_cell.angle_alpha   90.00
_cell.angle_beta   90.00
_cell.angle_gamma   90.00
#
_symmetry.space_group_name_H-M   'P 1'
#
loop_
_entity.id
_entity.type
_entity.pdbx_description
1 polymer ?
#
loop_
_entity_poly.entity_id
_entity_poly.type
_entity_poly.pdbx_seq_one_letter_code
_entity_poly.pdbx_strand_id
1 'polypeptide(L)'
;SEAFRLAKEAMERREPCSVAYHGNVVDLLEYAEREQIHIELLSDQTSCHAVYEGGYCPAGLTFEERTRLLHESPDQFRRLADASLRRHFEVIRKLVARGTYFFDYGNSFMKAIYDAGVKEISRNGVDEKDGFIWPSYVEDIMGPQLFDYGYGPFRWVCLSGRHEDLIKTDRAAMECIDV
;
A
#
# COMPACT_ATOMS: atom_id res chain seq x y z
N SER A 1 -13.72 -12.97 11.27
CA SER A 1 -12.30 -13.36 11.24
C SER A 1 -11.74 -13.34 12.66
N GLU A 2 -10.89 -14.28 12.98
CA GLU A 2 -10.21 -14.37 14.29
C GLU A 2 -9.42 -13.09 14.60
N ALA A 3 -8.75 -12.52 13.61
CA ALA A 3 -8.00 -11.28 13.77
C ALA A 3 -8.86 -10.13 14.31
N PHE A 4 -10.05 -9.94 13.75
CA PHE A 4 -10.98 -8.90 14.24
C PHE A 4 -11.54 -9.20 15.63
N ARG A 5 -11.74 -10.48 15.97
CA ARG A 5 -12.17 -10.86 17.31
C ARG A 5 -11.11 -10.48 18.36
N LEU A 6 -9.84 -10.83 18.09
CA LEU A 6 -8.71 -10.49 18.97
C LEU A 6 -8.53 -8.97 19.11
N ALA A 7 -8.59 -8.23 18.01
CA ALA A 7 -8.51 -6.78 18.04
C ALA A 7 -9.64 -6.15 18.89
N LYS A 8 -10.88 -6.62 18.71
CA LYS A 8 -12.03 -6.14 19.46
C LYS A 8 -11.89 -6.39 20.95
N GLU A 9 -11.46 -7.60 21.35
CA GLU A 9 -11.23 -7.95 22.75
C GLU A 9 -10.14 -7.08 23.39
N ALA A 10 -9.06 -6.78 22.67
CA ALA A 10 -8.02 -5.88 23.16
C ALA A 10 -8.55 -4.44 23.33
N MET A 11 -9.34 -3.95 22.38
CA MET A 11 -9.99 -2.63 22.48
C MET A 11 -10.93 -2.54 23.68
N GLU A 12 -11.75 -3.57 23.93
CA GLU A 12 -12.65 -3.62 25.09
C GLU A 12 -11.88 -3.59 26.41
N ARG A 13 -10.72 -4.24 26.48
CA ARG A 13 -9.82 -4.22 27.64
C ARG A 13 -8.93 -2.98 27.70
N ARG A 14 -8.92 -2.13 26.67
CA ARG A 14 -8.01 -0.99 26.49
C ARG A 14 -6.53 -1.40 26.56
N GLU A 15 -6.21 -2.55 26.01
CA GLU A 15 -4.87 -3.10 25.96
C GLU A 15 -4.29 -2.90 24.56
N PRO A 16 -3.09 -2.29 24.41
CA PRO A 16 -2.43 -2.22 23.13
C PRO A 16 -2.04 -3.62 22.66
N CYS A 17 -2.38 -3.95 21.41
CA CYS A 17 -1.95 -5.21 20.82
C CYS A 17 -1.71 -5.06 19.32
N SER A 18 -0.84 -5.93 18.78
CA SER A 18 -0.65 -6.12 17.36
C SER A 18 -1.21 -7.48 16.94
N VAL A 19 -2.04 -7.49 15.89
CA VAL A 19 -2.61 -8.69 15.34
C VAL A 19 -2.12 -8.87 13.92
N ALA A 20 -1.40 -9.94 13.63
CA ALA A 20 -1.00 -10.31 12.28
C ALA A 20 -2.08 -11.19 11.64
N TYR A 21 -2.43 -10.90 10.40
CA TYR A 21 -3.31 -11.71 9.59
C TYR A 21 -2.54 -12.26 8.39
N HIS A 22 -2.54 -13.59 8.23
CA HIS A 22 -2.00 -14.25 7.06
C HIS A 22 -3.14 -14.66 6.13
N GLY A 23 -3.31 -13.94 5.02
CA GLY A 23 -4.38 -14.16 4.06
C GLY A 23 -4.46 -13.04 3.03
N ASN A 24 -5.44 -13.09 2.16
CA ASN A 24 -5.64 -12.06 1.16
C ASN A 24 -6.31 -10.83 1.79
N VAL A 25 -5.73 -9.65 1.57
CA VAL A 25 -6.22 -8.38 2.13
C VAL A 25 -7.62 -8.02 1.62
N VAL A 26 -7.93 -8.32 0.35
CA VAL A 26 -9.25 -8.02 -0.23
C VAL A 26 -10.33 -8.81 0.51
N ASP A 27 -10.11 -10.10 0.74
CA ASP A 27 -11.05 -10.95 1.47
C ASP A 27 -11.23 -10.49 2.92
N LEU A 28 -10.16 -10.00 3.56
CA LEU A 28 -10.21 -9.44 4.91
C LEU A 28 -11.06 -8.16 4.97
N LEU A 29 -10.84 -7.25 4.02
CA LEU A 29 -11.58 -5.98 3.94
C LEU A 29 -13.04 -6.18 3.56
N GLU A 30 -13.34 -7.09 2.61
CA GLU A 30 -14.71 -7.46 2.26
C GLU A 30 -15.45 -8.10 3.45
N TYR A 31 -14.73 -8.90 4.27
CA TYR A 31 -15.28 -9.39 5.52
C TYR A 31 -15.60 -8.25 6.48
N ALA A 32 -14.68 -7.29 6.67
CA ALA A 32 -14.91 -6.14 7.53
C ALA A 32 -16.10 -5.28 7.05
N GLU A 33 -16.21 -5.08 5.75
CA GLU A 33 -17.32 -4.34 5.14
C GLU A 33 -18.66 -5.04 5.39
N ARG A 34 -18.75 -6.33 5.11
CA ARG A 34 -19.96 -7.14 5.29
C ARG A 34 -20.41 -7.20 6.76
N GLU A 35 -19.49 -7.40 7.67
CA GLU A 35 -19.77 -7.48 9.11
C GLU A 35 -19.86 -6.09 9.77
N GLN A 36 -19.79 -5.02 8.98
CA GLN A 36 -19.87 -3.63 9.45
C GLN A 36 -18.82 -3.29 10.53
N ILE A 37 -17.65 -3.89 10.45
CA ILE A 37 -16.56 -3.62 11.38
C ILE A 37 -16.01 -2.22 11.06
N HIS A 38 -15.91 -1.38 12.08
CA HIS A 38 -15.32 -0.07 11.94
C HIS A 38 -13.79 -0.16 11.96
N ILE A 39 -13.17 0.44 10.96
CA ILE A 39 -11.72 0.60 10.84
C ILE A 39 -11.46 2.10 10.80
N GLU A 40 -10.74 2.63 11.78
CA GLU A 40 -10.46 4.07 11.86
C GLU A 40 -9.43 4.50 10.82
N LEU A 41 -8.31 3.77 10.74
CA LEU A 41 -7.20 4.03 9.84
C LEU A 41 -6.91 2.81 8.98
N LEU A 42 -6.75 3.02 7.69
CA LEU A 42 -6.40 1.98 6.73
C LEU A 42 -5.33 2.51 5.77
N SER A 43 -4.32 1.72 5.50
CA SER A 43 -3.32 2.08 4.48
C SER A 43 -2.86 0.85 3.70
N ASP A 44 -2.45 1.07 2.45
CA ASP A 44 -1.63 0.12 1.69
C ASP A 44 -0.19 0.61 1.63
N GLN A 45 0.77 -0.27 1.83
CA GLN A 45 2.19 0.11 1.90
C GLN A 45 3.02 -0.49 0.77
N THR A 46 2.97 -1.80 0.58
CA THR A 46 3.94 -2.51 -0.27
C THR A 46 3.33 -3.48 -1.26
N SER A 47 2.04 -3.75 -1.19
CA SER A 47 1.39 -4.78 -2.01
C SER A 47 1.50 -4.52 -3.52
N CYS A 48 1.59 -3.25 -3.91
CA CYS A 48 1.56 -2.81 -5.30
C CYS A 48 2.90 -2.31 -5.86
N HIS A 49 4.03 -2.54 -5.19
CA HIS A 49 5.35 -2.13 -5.73
C HIS A 49 5.75 -2.90 -7.00
N ALA A 50 5.33 -4.16 -7.12
CA ALA A 50 5.61 -5.01 -8.26
C ALA A 50 4.41 -5.91 -8.56
N VAL A 51 3.28 -5.28 -8.91
CA VAL A 51 1.97 -5.95 -9.03
C VAL A 51 2.03 -7.18 -9.92
N TYR A 52 2.54 -7.01 -11.13
CA TYR A 52 2.50 -8.04 -12.17
C TYR A 52 3.71 -8.97 -12.15
N GLU A 53 4.66 -8.72 -11.27
CA GLU A 53 5.85 -9.54 -11.05
C GLU A 53 5.74 -10.40 -9.78
N GLY A 54 4.53 -10.48 -9.23
CA GLY A 54 4.20 -11.31 -8.06
C GLY A 54 4.23 -10.60 -6.72
N GLY A 55 4.34 -9.27 -6.68
CA GLY A 55 4.19 -8.49 -5.46
C GLY A 55 2.75 -8.47 -4.94
N TYR A 56 1.77 -8.51 -5.83
CA TYR A 56 0.35 -8.59 -5.49
C TYR A 56 -0.17 -10.03 -5.63
N CYS A 57 -0.94 -10.50 -4.65
CA CYS A 57 -1.60 -11.79 -4.72
C CYS A 57 -3.08 -11.60 -5.08
N PRO A 58 -3.53 -12.04 -6.27
CA PRO A 58 -4.93 -11.96 -6.65
C PRO A 58 -5.82 -12.69 -5.64
N ALA A 59 -6.98 -12.09 -5.33
CA ALA A 59 -7.95 -12.69 -4.45
C ALA A 59 -8.47 -14.04 -4.99
N GLY A 60 -8.68 -15.00 -4.10
CA GLY A 60 -9.14 -16.34 -4.47
C GLY A 60 -8.05 -17.30 -4.90
N LEU A 61 -6.77 -16.89 -4.84
CA LEU A 61 -5.64 -17.77 -5.09
C LEU A 61 -4.84 -18.01 -3.81
N THR A 62 -4.33 -19.22 -3.64
CA THR A 62 -3.27 -19.50 -2.69
C THR A 62 -1.95 -18.92 -3.19
N PHE A 63 -0.95 -18.84 -2.31
CA PHE A 63 0.39 -18.38 -2.68
C PHE A 63 1.03 -19.29 -3.75
N GLU A 64 0.84 -20.60 -3.64
CA GLU A 64 1.34 -21.59 -4.59
C GLU A 64 0.66 -21.47 -5.95
N GLU A 65 -0.67 -21.34 -5.97
CA GLU A 65 -1.45 -21.14 -7.20
C GLU A 65 -1.05 -19.83 -7.89
N ARG A 66 -0.90 -18.74 -7.14
CA ARG A 66 -0.43 -17.47 -7.64
C ARG A 66 0.95 -17.61 -8.27
N THR A 67 1.89 -18.26 -7.58
CA THR A 67 3.27 -18.43 -8.06
C THR A 67 3.31 -19.26 -9.34
N ARG A 68 2.57 -20.36 -9.36
CA ARG A 68 2.46 -21.19 -10.57
C ARG A 68 1.88 -20.39 -11.74
N LEU A 69 0.77 -19.69 -11.52
CA LEU A 69 0.07 -18.94 -12.55
C LEU A 69 0.95 -17.81 -13.13
N LEU A 70 1.72 -17.13 -12.28
CA LEU A 70 2.66 -16.09 -12.69
C LEU A 70 3.68 -16.63 -13.72
N HIS A 71 4.18 -17.87 -13.54
CA HIS A 71 5.15 -18.48 -14.43
C HIS A 71 4.52 -19.12 -15.68
N GLU A 72 3.40 -19.82 -15.51
CA GLU A 72 2.78 -20.59 -16.57
C GLU A 72 1.86 -19.77 -17.48
N SER A 73 1.24 -18.73 -16.94
CA SER A 73 0.24 -17.92 -17.64
C SER A 73 0.24 -16.45 -17.16
N PRO A 74 1.30 -15.68 -17.46
CA PRO A 74 1.44 -14.29 -16.98
C PRO A 74 0.25 -13.38 -17.36
N ASP A 75 -0.32 -13.55 -18.55
CA ASP A 75 -1.48 -12.77 -18.98
C ASP A 75 -2.74 -13.09 -18.18
N GLN A 76 -2.92 -14.34 -17.77
CA GLN A 76 -4.02 -14.71 -16.90
C GLN A 76 -3.79 -14.17 -15.49
N PHE A 77 -2.56 -14.24 -14.99
CA PHE A 77 -2.19 -13.63 -13.71
C PHE A 77 -2.52 -12.14 -13.71
N ARG A 78 -2.12 -11.40 -14.75
CA ARG A 78 -2.40 -9.96 -14.89
C ARG A 78 -3.90 -9.67 -14.83
N ARG A 79 -4.72 -10.41 -15.57
CA ARG A 79 -6.19 -10.23 -15.55
C ARG A 79 -6.80 -10.45 -14.17
N LEU A 80 -6.31 -11.44 -13.43
CA LEU A 80 -6.78 -11.71 -12.06
C LEU A 80 -6.29 -10.65 -11.07
N ALA A 81 -5.07 -10.14 -11.22
CA ALA A 81 -4.55 -9.03 -10.44
C ALA A 81 -5.39 -7.77 -10.66
N ASP A 82 -5.67 -7.39 -11.91
CA ASP A 82 -6.52 -6.25 -12.24
C ASP A 82 -7.94 -6.39 -11.67
N ALA A 83 -8.53 -7.59 -11.78
CA ALA A 83 -9.85 -7.86 -11.20
C ALA A 83 -9.85 -7.72 -9.68
N SER A 84 -8.78 -8.17 -9.02
CA SER A 84 -8.62 -8.05 -7.58
C SER A 84 -8.36 -6.61 -7.13
N LEU A 85 -7.57 -5.85 -7.89
CA LEU A 85 -7.35 -4.41 -7.63
C LEU A 85 -8.65 -3.62 -7.73
N ARG A 86 -9.51 -3.93 -8.71
CA ARG A 86 -10.84 -3.31 -8.81
C ARG A 86 -11.72 -3.63 -7.59
N ARG A 87 -11.73 -4.89 -7.12
CA ARG A 87 -12.43 -5.28 -5.88
C ARG A 87 -11.85 -4.58 -4.66
N HIS A 88 -10.51 -4.49 -4.58
CA HIS A 88 -9.81 -3.81 -3.51
C HIS A 88 -10.19 -2.32 -3.43
N PHE A 89 -10.19 -1.62 -4.56
CA PHE A 89 -10.70 -0.25 -4.65
C PHE A 89 -12.14 -0.12 -4.16
N GLU A 90 -13.03 -0.97 -4.63
CA GLU A 90 -14.46 -0.91 -4.27
C GLU A 90 -14.69 -1.12 -2.77
N VAL A 91 -13.99 -2.06 -2.14
CA VAL A 91 -14.16 -2.27 -0.71
C VAL A 91 -13.59 -1.11 0.11
N ILE A 92 -12.43 -0.56 -0.26
CA ILE A 92 -11.87 0.62 0.41
C ILE A 92 -12.83 1.81 0.23
N ARG A 93 -13.35 2.05 -0.96
CA ARG A 93 -14.32 3.13 -1.22
C ARG A 93 -15.54 3.04 -0.31
N LYS A 94 -16.08 1.84 -0.08
CA LYS A 94 -17.20 1.61 0.85
C LYS A 94 -16.80 1.87 2.30
N LEU A 95 -15.61 1.43 2.73
CA LEU A 95 -15.10 1.68 4.07
C LEU A 95 -14.88 3.18 4.31
N VAL A 96 -14.30 3.89 3.35
CA VAL A 96 -14.10 5.35 3.41
C VAL A 96 -15.45 6.08 3.49
N ALA A 97 -16.46 5.66 2.72
CA ALA A 97 -17.82 6.22 2.80
C ALA A 97 -18.47 6.03 4.18
N ARG A 98 -17.96 5.09 5.01
CA ARG A 98 -18.41 4.83 6.38
C ARG A 98 -17.54 5.49 7.45
N GLY A 99 -16.56 6.32 7.05
CA GLY A 99 -15.72 7.08 7.95
C GLY A 99 -14.30 6.54 8.18
N THR A 100 -13.89 5.47 7.50
CA THR A 100 -12.49 5.04 7.51
C THR A 100 -11.61 6.10 6.84
N TYR A 101 -10.54 6.52 7.51
CA TYR A 101 -9.52 7.35 6.88
C TYR A 101 -8.51 6.44 6.17
N PHE A 102 -8.53 6.48 4.84
CA PHE A 102 -7.58 5.73 4.01
C PHE A 102 -6.49 6.65 3.48
N PHE A 103 -5.25 6.15 3.45
CA PHE A 103 -4.13 6.77 2.76
C PHE A 103 -3.25 5.70 2.12
N ASP A 104 -2.69 5.97 0.95
CA ASP A 104 -1.61 5.17 0.38
C ASP A 104 -0.27 5.62 0.99
N TYR A 105 0.61 4.70 1.32
CA TYR A 105 1.92 5.06 1.89
C TYR A 105 2.80 5.87 0.91
N GLY A 106 2.75 5.51 -0.37
CA GLY A 106 3.30 6.30 -1.47
C GLY A 106 2.18 6.63 -2.45
N ASN A 107 2.28 6.16 -3.68
CA ASN A 107 1.23 6.25 -4.70
C ASN A 107 1.08 4.93 -5.47
N SER A 108 1.79 3.88 -5.06
CA SER A 108 1.88 2.63 -5.82
C SER A 108 0.55 1.90 -5.92
N PHE A 109 -0.23 1.90 -4.84
CA PHE A 109 -1.55 1.27 -4.81
C PHE A 109 -2.55 2.03 -5.68
N MET A 110 -2.64 3.35 -5.51
CA MET A 110 -3.55 4.18 -6.31
C MET A 110 -3.20 4.15 -7.80
N LYS A 111 -1.90 4.16 -8.11
CA LYS A 111 -1.41 4.01 -9.49
C LYS A 111 -1.78 2.64 -10.07
N ALA A 112 -1.61 1.56 -9.30
CA ALA A 112 -1.97 0.21 -9.74
C ALA A 112 -3.48 0.08 -10.01
N ILE A 113 -4.32 0.68 -9.20
CA ILE A 113 -5.78 0.74 -9.42
C ILE A 113 -6.10 1.50 -10.71
N TYR A 114 -5.47 2.65 -10.93
CA TYR A 114 -5.63 3.42 -12.16
C TYR A 114 -5.25 2.61 -13.40
N ASP A 115 -4.11 1.90 -13.35
CA ASP A 115 -3.62 1.04 -14.43
C ASP A 115 -4.51 -0.19 -14.66
N ALA A 116 -5.16 -0.69 -13.61
CA ALA A 116 -6.18 -1.73 -13.71
C ALA A 116 -7.50 -1.24 -14.33
N GLY A 117 -7.57 0.03 -14.74
CA GLY A 117 -8.68 0.63 -15.49
C GLY A 117 -9.72 1.40 -14.65
N VAL A 118 -9.49 1.59 -13.36
CA VAL A 118 -10.37 2.37 -12.48
C VAL A 118 -9.98 3.84 -12.54
N LYS A 119 -10.56 4.60 -13.47
CA LYS A 119 -10.22 6.01 -13.66
C LYS A 119 -10.73 6.92 -12.55
N GLU A 120 -11.76 6.48 -11.84
CA GLU A 120 -12.37 7.18 -10.69
C GLU A 120 -11.41 7.37 -9.51
N ILE A 121 -10.29 6.65 -9.46
CA ILE A 121 -9.24 6.84 -8.46
C ILE A 121 -8.48 8.16 -8.69
N SER A 122 -8.43 8.69 -9.91
CA SER A 122 -7.83 9.99 -10.19
C SER A 122 -8.79 11.13 -9.82
N ARG A 123 -8.24 12.26 -9.37
CA ARG A 123 -9.04 13.43 -8.93
C ARG A 123 -9.94 13.99 -10.02
N ASN A 124 -9.47 13.98 -11.26
CA ASN A 124 -10.25 14.48 -12.40
C ASN A 124 -11.06 13.38 -13.13
N GLY A 125 -10.96 12.11 -12.72
CA GLY A 125 -11.64 10.97 -13.34
C GLY A 125 -11.16 10.59 -14.74
N VAL A 126 -10.11 11.21 -15.25
CA VAL A 126 -9.61 11.05 -16.62
C VAL A 126 -8.16 10.57 -16.66
N ASP A 127 -7.27 11.33 -16.03
CA ASP A 127 -5.84 11.04 -15.98
C ASP A 127 -5.27 11.29 -14.57
N GLU A 128 -4.01 10.93 -14.37
CA GLU A 128 -3.32 11.01 -13.08
C GLU A 128 -2.59 12.33 -12.83
N LYS A 129 -2.70 13.32 -13.72
CA LYS A 129 -1.93 14.57 -13.63
C LYS A 129 -2.23 15.41 -12.38
N ASP A 130 -3.49 15.35 -11.94
CA ASP A 130 -3.94 16.08 -10.74
C ASP A 130 -3.86 15.22 -9.47
N GLY A 131 -3.21 14.03 -9.56
CA GLY A 131 -3.10 13.07 -8.47
C GLY A 131 -4.37 12.25 -8.25
N PHE A 132 -4.46 11.63 -7.07
CA PHE A 132 -5.49 10.66 -6.72
C PHE A 132 -6.45 11.19 -5.65
N ILE A 133 -7.62 10.54 -5.55
CA ILE A 133 -8.69 10.96 -4.63
C ILE A 133 -8.36 10.74 -3.15
N TRP A 134 -7.50 9.76 -2.85
CA TRP A 134 -7.03 9.51 -1.50
C TRP A 134 -5.65 10.10 -1.28
N PRO A 135 -5.31 10.50 -0.05
CA PRO A 135 -4.01 11.09 0.22
C PRO A 135 -2.87 10.08 0.12
N SER A 136 -1.71 10.58 -0.30
CA SER A 136 -0.43 9.91 -0.16
C SER A 136 0.20 10.29 1.19
N TYR A 137 0.62 9.31 1.97
CA TYR A 137 1.31 9.56 3.23
C TYR A 137 2.57 10.41 3.03
N VAL A 138 3.34 10.11 2.00
CA VAL A 138 4.60 10.82 1.72
C VAL A 138 4.35 12.23 1.20
N GLU A 139 3.44 12.40 0.22
CA GLU A 139 3.22 13.69 -0.44
C GLU A 139 2.28 14.61 0.33
N ASP A 140 1.13 14.08 0.77
CA ASP A 140 0.05 14.91 1.32
C ASP A 140 0.10 15.03 2.85
N ILE A 141 0.75 14.08 3.54
CA ILE A 141 0.83 14.08 5.02
C ILE A 141 2.23 14.48 5.48
N MET A 142 3.27 13.71 5.11
CA MET A 142 4.64 13.99 5.57
C MET A 142 5.24 15.21 4.87
N GLY A 143 4.94 15.42 3.60
CA GLY A 143 5.44 16.56 2.82
C GLY A 143 5.21 17.89 3.55
N PRO A 144 3.96 18.34 3.67
CA PRO A 144 3.67 19.65 4.26
C PRO A 144 3.93 19.74 5.76
N GLN A 145 3.98 18.62 6.49
CA GLN A 145 4.15 18.66 7.94
C GLN A 145 5.60 18.49 8.40
N LEU A 146 6.45 17.88 7.60
CA LEU A 146 7.84 17.58 7.97
C LEU A 146 8.83 17.99 6.87
N PHE A 147 8.62 17.53 5.63
CA PHE A 147 9.64 17.68 4.59
C PHE A 147 9.81 19.14 4.15
N ASP A 148 8.73 19.92 4.09
CA ASP A 148 8.77 21.34 3.78
C ASP A 148 9.54 22.19 4.83
N TYR A 149 9.68 21.63 6.04
CA TYR A 149 10.48 22.22 7.13
C TYR A 149 11.90 21.64 7.23
N GLY A 150 12.31 20.77 6.29
CA GLY A 150 13.63 20.14 6.29
C GLY A 150 13.76 18.89 7.18
N TYR A 151 12.67 18.41 7.74
CA TYR A 151 12.66 17.16 8.52
C TYR A 151 12.26 15.99 7.62
N GLY A 152 13.00 14.89 7.68
CA GLY A 152 12.61 13.70 6.94
C GLY A 152 13.70 12.64 6.89
N PRO A 153 13.39 11.44 6.38
CA PRO A 153 14.37 10.40 6.17
C PRO A 153 15.36 10.86 5.10
N PHE A 154 16.62 10.91 5.47
CA PHE A 154 17.71 11.23 4.59
C PHE A 154 18.31 9.93 4.02
N ARG A 155 18.40 9.81 2.71
CA ARG A 155 18.95 8.65 2.02
C ARG A 155 19.89 9.08 0.91
N TRP A 156 21.02 8.37 0.80
CA TRP A 156 21.94 8.51 -0.32
C TRP A 156 22.19 7.16 -0.96
N VAL A 157 22.52 7.14 -2.23
CA VAL A 157 22.71 5.94 -3.03
C VAL A 157 23.98 6.03 -3.85
N CYS A 158 24.80 4.99 -3.79
CA CYS A 158 25.94 4.84 -4.67
C CYS A 158 25.50 4.21 -6.00
N LEU A 159 25.37 5.01 -7.05
CA LEU A 159 24.86 4.57 -8.35
C LEU A 159 25.80 3.62 -9.10
N SER A 160 27.13 3.70 -8.85
CA SER A 160 28.09 2.84 -9.54
C SER A 160 28.08 1.40 -9.05
N GLY A 161 27.56 1.15 -7.84
CA GLY A 161 27.63 -0.16 -7.16
C GLY A 161 29.04 -0.61 -6.76
N ARG A 162 30.06 0.23 -6.92
CA ARG A 162 31.44 -0.11 -6.52
C ARG A 162 31.69 0.27 -5.07
N HIS A 163 32.34 -0.62 -4.31
CA HIS A 163 32.63 -0.41 -2.89
C HIS A 163 33.42 0.87 -2.59
N GLU A 164 34.38 1.20 -3.42
CA GLU A 164 35.19 2.42 -3.28
C GLU A 164 34.37 3.70 -3.40
N ASP A 165 33.39 3.71 -4.30
CA ASP A 165 32.50 4.86 -4.49
C ASP A 165 31.44 4.92 -3.39
N LEU A 166 30.99 3.78 -2.86
CA LEU A 166 30.13 3.73 -1.68
C LEU A 166 30.79 4.41 -0.48
N ILE A 167 32.07 4.08 -0.18
CA ILE A 167 32.81 4.71 0.92
C ILE A 167 32.96 6.23 0.72
N LYS A 168 33.19 6.69 -0.52
CA LYS A 168 33.24 8.13 -0.82
C LYS A 168 31.89 8.81 -0.59
N THR A 169 30.81 8.16 -1.04
CA THR A 169 29.44 8.66 -0.86
C THR A 169 29.09 8.74 0.61
N ASP A 170 29.40 7.70 1.39
CA ASP A 170 29.15 7.67 2.84
C ASP A 170 29.93 8.78 3.57
N ARG A 171 31.21 9.00 3.22
CA ARG A 171 31.99 10.08 3.81
C ARG A 171 31.41 11.45 3.51
N ALA A 172 31.05 11.71 2.24
CA ALA A 172 30.44 12.98 1.84
C ALA A 172 29.11 13.21 2.57
N ALA A 173 28.31 12.18 2.75
CA ALA A 173 27.06 12.26 3.50
C ALA A 173 27.30 12.58 4.98
N MET A 174 28.28 11.91 5.60
CA MET A 174 28.63 12.14 7.01
C MET A 174 29.18 13.55 7.26
N GLU A 175 29.90 14.11 6.30
CA GLU A 175 30.41 15.50 6.37
C GLU A 175 29.25 16.55 6.31
N CYS A 176 28.09 16.18 5.73
CA CYS A 176 26.91 17.04 5.68
C CYS A 176 26.03 16.94 6.92
N ILE A 177 26.26 15.95 7.78
CA ILE A 177 25.48 15.75 9.02
C ILE A 177 26.29 16.36 10.16
N ASP A 178 25.85 17.51 10.66
CA ASP A 178 26.35 18.08 11.91
C ASP A 178 25.95 17.16 13.08
N VAL A 179 26.94 16.53 13.70
CA VAL A 179 26.76 15.65 14.85
C VAL A 179 26.93 16.44 16.14
#